data_1f9454db223a21e9e9684b0a03874587
#
_entry.id   1f9454db223a21e9e9684b0a03874587
#
_cell.length_a   1.000
_cell.length_b   1.000
_cell.length_c   1.000
_cell.angle_alpha   90.00
_cell.angle_beta   90.00
_cell.angle_gamma   90.00
#
_symmetry.space_group_name_H-M   'P 1'
#
loop_
_entity.id
_entity.type
_entity.pdbx_description
1 polymer ?
#
loop_
_entity_poly.entity_id
_entity_poly.type
_entity_poly.pdbx_seq_one_letter_code
_entity_poly.pdbx_strand_id
1 'polypeptide(L)'
;MRVADSHNGFFLSGQADVTDGHVTVQGLDVDGLKGHAALTTQDITLSGVEGRVNGQDFRVGGTIVTNGDTPVFNLNVDVPGADVTAFADYLPAAVSGNAGFQGTVWGTPQDVSARGTASLHDVTYDGYTVDEVQTDLMYSHDRVDIGSLTARAYGASLTGRVSMMSRAGLMKWTRRRDLDLSAVPGIPVAVMGNLSASLHVTGNSKNHSMMATGHVTAENLSYNGLTVDAAAGDVAYDGRIVTLRSGHAEAGGGSVDVSGSYDVDSQTPHLTFTGHDLPLDMASPFASLPLSGTADLSGHVDGSQWDVAFSASQGQIKGVPFDSLDGTARGQGSRIEIPALYWRRGDGTHVLTGQADLDARTVQAVLTTSHMRIEQLLPAVGKEDLPLTGWADNTITLSGSWIIRRLPDLSACPAVPMPAICTRISAPTTGWIMVRSIYPTGIFPPIRRPWPCPVLSAIRWISI
;
A
#
# COMPACT_ATOMS: atom_id res chain seq x y z
N MET A 1 60.14 -14.59 26.05
CA MET A 1 59.61 -15.93 26.42
C MET A 1 60.38 -16.47 27.56
N ARG A 2 59.79 -16.85 28.65
CA ARG A 2 60.44 -17.52 29.79
C ARG A 2 59.86 -18.93 29.90
N VAL A 3 60.75 -19.93 29.97
CA VAL A 3 60.39 -21.33 30.21
C VAL A 3 60.97 -21.71 31.55
N ALA A 4 60.16 -22.12 32.50
CA ALA A 4 60.59 -22.61 33.79
C ALA A 4 60.11 -24.06 33.97
N ASP A 5 61.06 -24.96 34.29
CA ASP A 5 60.74 -26.35 34.63
C ASP A 5 60.42 -26.41 36.13
N SER A 6 59.31 -27.00 36.52
CA SER A 6 58.97 -27.32 37.88
C SER A 6 58.66 -28.81 37.98
N HIS A 7 58.74 -29.41 39.16
CA HIS A 7 58.46 -30.83 39.41
C HIS A 7 57.04 -31.25 39.01
N ASN A 8 56.20 -30.30 38.64
CA ASN A 8 54.77 -30.50 38.23
C ASN A 8 54.46 -30.09 36.77
N GLY A 9 55.46 -29.90 35.90
CA GLY A 9 55.26 -29.57 34.50
C GLY A 9 55.95 -28.27 34.06
N PHE A 10 55.89 -27.99 32.76
CA PHE A 10 56.48 -26.79 32.17
C PHE A 10 55.55 -25.60 32.33
N PHE A 11 56.04 -24.49 32.84
CA PHE A 11 55.35 -23.20 32.82
C PHE A 11 55.94 -22.36 31.70
N LEU A 12 55.05 -21.99 30.75
CA LEU A 12 55.42 -21.06 29.71
C LEU A 12 54.80 -19.70 30.05
N SER A 13 55.54 -18.64 29.97
CA SER A 13 55.06 -17.29 30.01
C SER A 13 55.75 -16.42 28.97
N GLY A 14 55.08 -15.53 28.33
CA GLY A 14 55.63 -14.65 27.31
C GLY A 14 54.70 -13.53 26.95
N GLN A 15 55.23 -12.54 26.26
CA GLN A 15 54.50 -11.46 25.66
C GLN A 15 54.88 -11.39 24.19
N ALA A 16 53.94 -11.05 23.34
CA ALA A 16 54.12 -10.85 21.92
C ALA A 16 53.43 -9.56 21.50
N ASP A 17 54.14 -8.71 20.80
CA ASP A 17 53.63 -7.56 20.13
C ASP A 17 53.52 -7.89 18.64
N VAL A 18 52.38 -7.72 18.08
CA VAL A 18 52.12 -7.87 16.64
C VAL A 18 51.99 -6.47 16.05
N THR A 19 52.72 -6.18 14.98
CA THR A 19 52.79 -4.84 14.38
C THR A 19 52.22 -4.79 12.95
N ASP A 20 52.23 -5.90 12.24
CA ASP A 20 51.67 -6.01 10.88
C ASP A 20 51.46 -7.51 10.58
N GLY A 21 50.52 -8.11 11.29
CA GLY A 21 50.18 -9.52 11.12
C GLY A 21 49.23 -9.77 9.98
N HIS A 22 49.39 -10.92 9.29
CA HIS A 22 48.46 -11.40 8.29
C HIS A 22 48.15 -12.87 8.57
N VAL A 23 46.87 -13.23 8.52
CA VAL A 23 46.44 -14.62 8.70
C VAL A 23 45.13 -14.87 7.92
N THR A 24 45.03 -16.05 7.32
CA THR A 24 43.77 -16.48 6.70
C THR A 24 43.13 -17.57 7.56
N VAL A 25 41.91 -17.36 7.99
CA VAL A 25 41.14 -18.28 8.85
C VAL A 25 39.82 -18.60 8.19
N GLN A 26 39.61 -19.88 7.87
CA GLN A 26 38.35 -20.36 7.24
C GLN A 26 37.92 -19.56 5.98
N GLY A 27 38.89 -19.10 5.19
CA GLY A 27 38.62 -18.30 3.98
C GLY A 27 38.47 -16.79 4.25
N LEU A 28 38.46 -16.36 5.49
CA LEU A 28 38.52 -14.95 5.86
C LEU A 28 39.95 -14.46 5.87
N ASP A 29 40.23 -13.38 5.18
CA ASP A 29 41.52 -12.75 5.12
C ASP A 29 41.64 -11.67 6.19
N VAL A 30 42.58 -11.85 7.14
CA VAL A 30 42.80 -10.94 8.25
C VAL A 30 44.18 -10.30 8.08
N ASP A 31 44.20 -9.00 7.89
CA ASP A 31 45.40 -8.23 7.63
C ASP A 31 45.56 -7.04 8.59
N GLY A 32 46.77 -6.47 8.60
CA GLY A 32 47.10 -5.30 9.39
C GLY A 32 46.97 -5.53 10.91
N LEU A 33 47.06 -6.79 11.35
CA LEU A 33 46.95 -7.12 12.77
C LEU A 33 48.05 -6.41 13.58
N LYS A 34 47.65 -5.66 14.60
CA LYS A 34 48.48 -5.03 15.57
C LYS A 34 47.85 -5.13 16.94
N GLY A 35 48.70 -5.27 17.97
CA GLY A 35 48.24 -5.39 19.35
C GLY A 35 49.19 -6.18 20.21
N HIS A 36 48.79 -6.42 21.45
CA HIS A 36 49.57 -7.09 22.46
C HIS A 36 48.92 -8.39 22.91
N ALA A 37 49.68 -9.46 22.97
CA ALA A 37 49.27 -10.75 23.49
C ALA A 37 50.19 -11.20 24.65
N ALA A 38 49.60 -11.52 25.79
CA ALA A 38 50.27 -12.19 26.89
C ALA A 38 49.90 -13.68 26.86
N LEU A 39 50.92 -14.55 26.89
CA LEU A 39 50.77 -15.99 26.80
C LEU A 39 51.21 -16.66 28.10
N THR A 40 50.43 -17.60 28.57
CA THR A 40 50.80 -18.54 29.63
C THR A 40 50.62 -19.97 29.13
N THR A 41 51.00 -20.98 29.94
CA THR A 41 50.68 -22.39 29.62
C THR A 41 49.20 -22.70 29.60
N GLN A 42 48.34 -21.81 30.11
CA GLN A 42 46.93 -22.07 30.30
C GLN A 42 46.04 -21.13 29.45
N ASP A 43 46.51 -19.93 29.12
CA ASP A 43 45.74 -18.91 28.47
C ASP A 43 46.57 -17.97 27.59
N ILE A 44 45.84 -17.28 26.71
CA ILE A 44 46.33 -16.17 25.90
C ILE A 44 45.40 -14.97 26.22
N THR A 45 45.97 -13.89 26.70
CA THR A 45 45.25 -12.64 26.90
C THR A 45 45.56 -11.64 25.77
N LEU A 46 44.55 -11.19 25.07
CA LEU A 46 44.66 -10.20 24.00
C LEU A 46 44.34 -8.82 24.55
N SER A 47 45.18 -7.82 24.24
CA SER A 47 45.02 -6.45 24.68
C SER A 47 45.16 -5.49 23.49
N GLY A 48 44.10 -4.76 23.16
CA GLY A 48 44.11 -3.77 22.09
C GLY A 48 44.47 -4.34 20.72
N VAL A 49 44.06 -5.56 20.43
CA VAL A 49 44.26 -6.16 19.10
C VAL A 49 43.27 -5.54 18.14
N GLU A 50 43.79 -4.97 17.07
CA GLU A 50 43.02 -4.42 15.97
C GLU A 50 43.54 -4.90 14.62
N GLY A 51 42.73 -4.90 13.61
CA GLY A 51 43.08 -5.34 12.26
C GLY A 51 41.90 -5.18 11.31
N ARG A 52 42.02 -5.80 10.16
CA ARG A 52 40.93 -5.81 9.16
C ARG A 52 40.65 -7.24 8.73
N VAL A 53 39.37 -7.56 8.65
CA VAL A 53 38.88 -8.83 8.08
C VAL A 53 38.16 -8.53 6.78
N ASN A 54 38.63 -9.11 5.67
CA ASN A 54 38.16 -8.77 4.32
C ASN A 54 38.13 -7.23 4.07
N GLY A 55 39.16 -6.53 4.58
CA GLY A 55 39.25 -5.07 4.48
C GLY A 55 38.40 -4.26 5.47
N GLN A 56 37.63 -4.90 6.34
CA GLN A 56 36.75 -4.24 7.32
C GLN A 56 37.39 -4.20 8.70
N ASP A 57 37.43 -3.04 9.34
CA ASP A 57 38.11 -2.80 10.62
C ASP A 57 37.43 -3.54 11.78
N PHE A 58 38.22 -4.12 12.67
CA PHE A 58 37.75 -4.68 13.93
C PHE A 58 38.73 -4.42 15.06
N ARG A 59 38.22 -4.50 16.29
CA ARG A 59 39.00 -4.50 17.52
C ARG A 59 38.56 -5.66 18.38
N VAL A 60 39.54 -6.31 19.01
CA VAL A 60 39.30 -7.44 19.91
C VAL A 60 40.22 -7.41 21.11
N GLY A 61 39.68 -7.79 22.27
CA GLY A 61 40.45 -7.99 23.51
C GLY A 61 39.79 -9.04 24.36
N GLY A 62 40.53 -9.68 25.25
CA GLY A 62 39.96 -10.71 26.13
C GLY A 62 40.89 -11.90 26.31
N THR A 63 40.32 -13.05 26.66
CA THR A 63 41.08 -14.23 27.05
C THR A 63 40.67 -15.45 26.25
N ILE A 64 41.67 -16.26 25.86
CA ILE A 64 41.54 -17.58 25.26
C ILE A 64 42.17 -18.57 26.16
N VAL A 65 41.43 -19.47 26.79
CA VAL A 65 41.92 -20.55 27.65
C VAL A 65 42.29 -21.73 26.77
N THR A 66 43.54 -22.21 26.90
CA THR A 66 44.14 -23.24 26.03
C THR A 66 44.58 -24.51 26.78
N ASN A 67 44.24 -24.65 28.04
CA ASN A 67 44.65 -25.78 28.88
C ASN A 67 43.80 -27.04 28.74
N GLY A 68 42.79 -27.03 27.85
CA GLY A 68 41.94 -28.19 27.53
C GLY A 68 42.12 -28.66 26.09
N ASP A 69 41.42 -29.74 25.71
CA ASP A 69 41.41 -30.30 24.34
C ASP A 69 40.83 -29.32 23.30
N THR A 70 39.97 -28.43 23.76
CA THR A 70 39.34 -27.41 22.92
C THR A 70 39.55 -26.04 23.57
N PRO A 71 40.04 -25.04 22.84
CA PRO A 71 40.18 -23.69 23.37
C PRO A 71 38.80 -23.07 23.69
N VAL A 72 38.75 -22.36 24.83
CA VAL A 72 37.55 -21.59 25.24
C VAL A 72 37.93 -20.12 25.22
N PHE A 73 37.15 -19.30 24.53
CA PHE A 73 37.41 -17.88 24.44
C PHE A 73 36.33 -17.05 25.12
N ASN A 74 36.73 -15.87 25.58
CA ASN A 74 35.83 -14.80 26.05
C ASN A 74 36.47 -13.48 25.60
N LEU A 75 35.89 -12.94 24.53
CA LEU A 75 36.43 -11.82 23.77
C LEU A 75 35.43 -10.66 23.71
N ASN A 76 35.92 -9.47 24.00
CA ASN A 76 35.21 -8.24 23.68
C ASN A 76 35.56 -7.87 22.23
N VAL A 77 34.55 -7.71 21.43
CA VAL A 77 34.62 -7.43 19.98
C VAL A 77 33.96 -6.11 19.67
N ASP A 78 34.64 -5.28 18.90
CA ASP A 78 34.12 -4.01 18.40
C ASP A 78 34.37 -3.95 16.88
N VAL A 79 33.28 -3.92 16.11
CA VAL A 79 33.27 -3.70 14.67
C VAL A 79 32.46 -2.40 14.43
N PRO A 80 33.14 -1.27 14.23
CA PRO A 80 32.50 0.04 14.21
C PRO A 80 31.56 0.24 13.01
N GLY A 81 31.81 -0.48 11.91
CA GLY A 81 31.00 -0.47 10.71
C GLY A 81 31.73 -1.25 9.61
N ALA A 82 31.11 -2.31 9.14
CA ALA A 82 31.61 -3.15 8.07
C ALA A 82 30.65 -3.13 6.88
N ASP A 83 31.19 -2.99 5.67
CA ASP A 83 30.42 -3.23 4.46
C ASP A 83 30.05 -4.72 4.40
N VAL A 84 28.77 -5.01 4.50
CA VAL A 84 28.27 -6.40 4.52
C VAL A 84 28.56 -7.13 3.20
N THR A 85 28.77 -6.41 2.09
CA THR A 85 29.09 -7.01 0.79
C THR A 85 30.46 -7.69 0.80
N ALA A 86 31.38 -7.27 1.68
CA ALA A 86 32.67 -7.92 1.89
C ALA A 86 32.52 -9.37 2.41
N PHE A 87 31.36 -9.74 2.87
CA PHE A 87 31.01 -11.07 3.42
C PHE A 87 29.94 -11.78 2.61
N ALA A 88 29.69 -11.40 1.36
CA ALA A 88 28.62 -11.92 0.51
C ALA A 88 28.62 -13.46 0.40
N ASP A 89 29.80 -14.09 0.38
CA ASP A 89 29.95 -15.56 0.32
C ASP A 89 29.43 -16.29 1.57
N TYR A 90 29.25 -15.56 2.67
CA TYR A 90 28.79 -16.09 3.96
C TYR A 90 27.32 -15.74 4.24
N LEU A 91 26.70 -14.91 3.40
CA LEU A 91 25.31 -14.46 3.57
C LEU A 91 24.36 -15.29 2.71
N PRO A 92 23.16 -15.62 3.22
CA PRO A 92 22.20 -16.45 2.50
C PRO A 92 21.52 -15.75 1.31
N ALA A 93 21.73 -14.45 1.16
CA ALA A 93 21.08 -13.62 0.12
C ALA A 93 21.92 -12.37 -0.17
N ALA A 94 21.62 -11.73 -1.31
CA ALA A 94 22.23 -10.45 -1.67
C ALA A 94 21.75 -9.34 -0.71
N VAL A 95 22.64 -8.97 0.20
CA VAL A 95 22.46 -7.89 1.17
C VAL A 95 23.56 -6.87 0.95
N SER A 96 23.23 -5.59 0.97
CA SER A 96 24.20 -4.50 0.95
C SER A 96 23.93 -3.52 2.10
N GLY A 97 24.93 -2.72 2.46
CA GLY A 97 24.86 -1.76 3.55
C GLY A 97 26.00 -1.90 4.54
N ASN A 98 25.93 -1.21 5.66
CA ASN A 98 26.93 -1.22 6.71
C ASN A 98 26.39 -1.86 7.98
N ALA A 99 27.19 -2.72 8.62
CA ALA A 99 26.86 -3.39 9.88
C ALA A 99 27.94 -3.15 10.94
N GLY A 100 27.53 -2.76 12.13
CA GLY A 100 28.38 -2.61 13.30
C GLY A 100 27.98 -3.60 14.39
N PHE A 101 28.95 -4.01 15.22
CA PHE A 101 28.71 -4.83 16.40
C PHE A 101 29.66 -4.43 17.52
N GLN A 102 29.13 -4.26 18.71
CA GLN A 102 29.91 -4.06 19.92
C GLN A 102 29.42 -4.97 21.03
N GLY A 103 30.27 -5.87 21.51
CA GLY A 103 29.81 -6.83 22.51
C GLY A 103 30.86 -7.84 22.92
N THR A 104 30.39 -8.90 23.56
CA THR A 104 31.22 -10.02 24.02
C THR A 104 30.87 -11.28 23.23
N VAL A 105 31.88 -12.00 22.77
CA VAL A 105 31.76 -13.29 22.08
C VAL A 105 32.51 -14.32 22.92
N TRP A 106 31.85 -15.43 23.26
CA TRP A 106 32.45 -16.45 24.15
C TRP A 106 32.00 -17.84 23.71
N GLY A 107 32.73 -18.84 24.23
CA GLY A 107 32.45 -20.25 23.98
C GLY A 107 33.66 -21.01 23.41
N THR A 108 33.37 -21.98 22.56
CA THR A 108 34.33 -22.77 21.80
C THR A 108 34.17 -22.53 20.31
N PRO A 109 35.14 -22.93 19.46
CA PRO A 109 34.96 -22.83 18.00
C PRO A 109 33.73 -23.57 17.43
N GLN A 110 33.24 -24.56 18.16
CA GLN A 110 32.06 -25.38 17.76
C GLN A 110 30.77 -24.88 18.38
N ASP A 111 30.83 -24.13 19.47
CA ASP A 111 29.65 -23.57 20.16
C ASP A 111 29.94 -22.12 20.59
N VAL A 112 29.64 -21.21 19.69
CA VAL A 112 29.85 -19.77 19.85
C VAL A 112 28.62 -19.12 20.42
N SER A 113 28.79 -18.25 21.40
CA SER A 113 27.76 -17.36 21.91
C SER A 113 28.24 -15.91 21.80
N ALA A 114 27.29 -14.99 21.57
CA ALA A 114 27.58 -13.57 21.49
C ALA A 114 26.46 -12.75 22.15
N ARG A 115 26.85 -11.64 22.76
CA ARG A 115 25.91 -10.65 23.30
C ARG A 115 26.48 -9.26 23.10
N GLY A 116 25.65 -8.34 22.59
CA GLY A 116 26.07 -6.97 22.36
C GLY A 116 25.00 -6.15 21.71
N THR A 117 25.42 -5.00 21.22
CA THR A 117 24.59 -4.10 20.40
C THR A 117 25.00 -4.26 18.94
N ALA A 118 24.04 -4.40 18.05
CA ALA A 118 24.27 -4.37 16.62
C ALA A 118 23.62 -3.13 16.01
N SER A 119 24.27 -2.53 15.04
CA SER A 119 23.79 -1.41 14.25
C SER A 119 23.86 -1.76 12.77
N LEU A 120 22.83 -1.35 12.01
CA LEU A 120 22.81 -1.48 10.55
C LEU A 120 22.47 -0.11 9.97
N HIS A 121 23.11 0.25 8.86
CA HIS A 121 22.86 1.51 8.17
C HIS A 121 22.76 1.25 6.67
N ASP A 122 21.76 1.87 6.04
CA ASP A 122 21.52 1.82 4.59
C ASP A 122 21.48 0.38 4.03
N VAL A 123 20.83 -0.52 4.80
CA VAL A 123 20.74 -1.93 4.41
C VAL A 123 19.67 -2.13 3.38
N THR A 124 20.05 -2.73 2.27
CA THR A 124 19.13 -3.12 1.19
C THR A 124 19.08 -4.64 1.06
N TYR A 125 17.86 -5.17 1.01
CA TYR A 125 17.59 -6.59 0.81
C TYR A 125 16.37 -6.74 -0.10
N ASP A 126 16.50 -7.46 -1.20
CA ASP A 126 15.41 -7.74 -2.17
C ASP A 126 14.64 -6.46 -2.61
N GLY A 127 15.38 -5.36 -2.83
CA GLY A 127 14.80 -4.07 -3.24
C GLY A 127 14.18 -3.22 -2.12
N TYR A 128 14.15 -3.74 -0.89
CA TYR A 128 13.71 -2.99 0.28
C TYR A 128 14.88 -2.38 1.02
N THR A 129 14.78 -1.10 1.38
CA THR A 129 15.84 -0.39 2.10
C THR A 129 15.41 -0.08 3.52
N VAL A 130 16.32 -0.30 4.46
CA VAL A 130 16.21 0.09 5.87
C VAL A 130 17.31 1.10 6.15
N ASP A 131 16.93 2.32 6.57
CA ASP A 131 17.87 3.42 6.76
C ASP A 131 18.78 3.18 7.96
N GLU A 132 18.20 2.75 9.08
CA GLU A 132 18.90 2.53 10.34
C GLU A 132 18.24 1.41 11.14
N VAL A 133 19.06 0.55 11.74
CA VAL A 133 18.63 -0.42 12.75
C VAL A 133 19.59 -0.36 13.94
N GLN A 134 19.04 -0.32 15.14
CA GLN A 134 19.77 -0.52 16.38
C GLN A 134 19.10 -1.62 17.19
N THR A 135 19.87 -2.54 17.73
CA THR A 135 19.33 -3.66 18.48
C THR A 135 20.28 -4.23 19.50
N ASP A 136 19.72 -4.74 20.60
CA ASP A 136 20.42 -5.62 21.52
C ASP A 136 20.32 -7.05 20.98
N LEU A 137 21.47 -7.67 20.75
CA LEU A 137 21.59 -9.01 20.16
C LEU A 137 22.13 -9.98 21.21
N MET A 138 21.50 -11.14 21.31
CA MET A 138 22.06 -12.31 21.98
C MET A 138 21.98 -13.52 21.05
N TYR A 139 23.11 -14.15 20.80
CA TYR A 139 23.24 -15.40 20.05
C TYR A 139 23.74 -16.50 20.92
N SER A 140 23.08 -17.63 21.00
CA SER A 140 23.53 -18.83 21.71
C SER A 140 22.77 -20.06 21.24
N HIS A 141 23.45 -21.20 21.12
CA HIS A 141 22.82 -22.49 20.78
C HIS A 141 21.89 -22.41 19.58
N ASP A 142 22.35 -21.86 18.48
CA ASP A 142 21.54 -21.66 17.26
C ASP A 142 20.28 -20.77 17.46
N ARG A 143 20.24 -19.98 18.50
CA ARG A 143 19.16 -19.03 18.79
C ARG A 143 19.68 -17.60 18.74
N VAL A 144 18.93 -16.76 18.05
CA VAL A 144 19.11 -15.31 18.03
C VAL A 144 17.97 -14.66 18.77
N ASP A 145 18.25 -13.93 19.82
CA ASP A 145 17.30 -13.10 20.55
C ASP A 145 17.68 -11.62 20.34
N ILE A 146 16.75 -10.86 19.81
CA ILE A 146 16.82 -9.42 19.63
C ILE A 146 15.94 -8.79 20.71
N GLY A 147 16.57 -8.23 21.75
CA GLY A 147 15.88 -7.76 22.96
C GLY A 147 15.14 -6.44 22.76
N SER A 148 15.78 -5.48 22.13
CA SER A 148 15.19 -4.22 21.72
C SER A 148 15.61 -3.94 20.28
N LEU A 149 14.64 -3.78 19.41
CA LEU A 149 14.84 -3.38 18.02
C LEU A 149 14.26 -1.99 17.83
N THR A 150 15.09 -1.09 17.34
CA THR A 150 14.62 0.20 16.80
C THR A 150 15.12 0.30 15.37
N ALA A 151 14.23 0.56 14.43
CA ALA A 151 14.58 0.71 13.02
C ALA A 151 13.86 1.89 12.40
N ARG A 152 14.44 2.45 11.34
CA ARG A 152 13.84 3.47 10.48
C ARG A 152 13.85 2.97 9.05
N ALA A 153 12.71 3.06 8.40
CA ALA A 153 12.56 2.72 7.00
C ALA A 153 11.38 3.50 6.41
N TYR A 154 11.55 4.08 5.23
CA TYR A 154 10.48 4.81 4.53
C TYR A 154 9.79 5.87 5.39
N GLY A 155 10.57 6.66 6.12
CA GLY A 155 10.07 7.69 7.03
C GLY A 155 9.43 7.16 8.33
N ALA A 156 9.22 5.86 8.46
CA ALA A 156 8.60 5.22 9.62
C ALA A 156 9.62 4.82 10.68
N SER A 157 9.18 4.82 11.94
CA SER A 157 9.90 4.24 13.06
C SER A 157 9.30 2.89 13.45
N LEU A 158 10.14 1.87 13.51
CA LEU A 158 9.79 0.51 13.90
C LEU A 158 10.44 0.18 15.25
N THR A 159 9.68 -0.34 16.18
CA THR A 159 10.20 -0.88 17.44
C THR A 159 9.70 -2.29 17.65
N GLY A 160 10.53 -3.17 18.22
CA GLY A 160 10.11 -4.55 18.39
C GLY A 160 11.05 -5.39 19.23
N ARG A 161 10.69 -6.66 19.35
CA ARG A 161 11.53 -7.74 19.88
C ARG A 161 11.41 -8.92 18.94
N VAL A 162 12.53 -9.60 18.71
CA VAL A 162 12.58 -10.76 17.82
C VAL A 162 13.28 -11.89 18.57
N SER A 163 12.71 -13.08 18.49
CA SER A 163 13.36 -14.30 18.94
C SER A 163 13.33 -15.30 17.80
N MET A 164 14.48 -15.73 17.33
CA MET A 164 14.61 -16.68 16.23
C MET A 164 15.42 -17.89 16.70
N MET A 165 14.92 -19.09 16.44
CA MET A 165 15.76 -20.29 16.43
C MET A 165 16.24 -20.52 15.01
N SER A 166 17.52 -20.83 14.80
CA SER A 166 18.06 -21.08 13.44
C SER A 166 17.38 -22.26 12.74
N ARG A 167 16.68 -23.10 13.48
CA ARG A 167 15.94 -24.26 12.96
C ARG A 167 14.41 -24.09 12.93
N ALA A 168 13.84 -23.07 13.60
CA ALA A 168 12.41 -22.72 13.55
C ALA A 168 12.24 -21.28 14.02
N GLY A 169 12.14 -20.36 13.10
CA GLY A 169 12.02 -18.93 13.41
C GLY A 169 10.68 -18.60 14.07
N LEU A 170 10.71 -18.06 15.27
CA LEU A 170 9.57 -17.41 15.91
C LEU A 170 9.89 -15.91 15.97
N MET A 171 9.17 -15.13 15.20
CA MET A 171 9.38 -13.68 15.13
C MET A 171 8.23 -12.98 15.84
N LYS A 172 8.52 -12.18 16.86
CA LYS A 172 7.51 -11.39 17.57
C LYS A 172 7.82 -9.91 17.38
N TRP A 173 6.99 -9.24 16.61
CA TRP A 173 7.07 -7.81 16.35
C TRP A 173 6.05 -7.05 17.20
N THR A 174 6.44 -5.91 17.73
CA THR A 174 5.52 -5.05 18.44
C THR A 174 5.77 -3.60 18.07
N ARG A 175 4.79 -3.00 17.42
CA ARG A 175 4.57 -1.58 17.20
C ARG A 175 5.41 -0.90 16.11
N ARG A 176 4.69 -0.43 15.09
CA ARG A 176 5.15 0.49 14.04
C ARG A 176 4.36 1.79 14.14
N ARG A 177 4.98 2.94 13.92
CA ARG A 177 4.31 4.23 13.85
C ARG A 177 4.65 4.93 12.54
N ASP A 178 3.62 5.55 11.93
CA ASP A 178 3.70 6.58 10.90
C ASP A 178 4.43 6.18 9.60
N LEU A 179 4.05 5.03 9.01
CA LEU A 179 4.51 4.65 7.69
C LEU A 179 3.77 5.47 6.63
N ASP A 180 4.51 6.28 5.88
CA ASP A 180 4.00 6.90 4.65
C ASP A 180 3.89 5.84 3.54
N LEU A 181 2.67 5.54 3.13
CA LEU A 181 2.39 4.52 2.12
C LEU A 181 2.97 4.88 0.74
N SER A 182 3.11 6.18 0.44
CA SER A 182 3.66 6.64 -0.85
C SER A 182 5.16 6.35 -0.98
N ALA A 183 5.87 6.17 0.15
CA ALA A 183 7.30 5.89 0.18
C ALA A 183 7.63 4.40 0.03
N VAL A 184 6.63 3.49 0.13
CA VAL A 184 6.86 2.04 0.13
C VAL A 184 6.88 1.49 -1.30
N PRO A 185 7.97 0.81 -1.73
CA PRO A 185 8.02 0.16 -3.04
C PRO A 185 6.90 -0.87 -3.22
N GLY A 186 6.30 -0.91 -4.41
CA GLY A 186 5.23 -1.87 -4.74
C GLY A 186 3.82 -1.43 -4.36
N ILE A 187 3.66 -0.36 -3.57
CA ILE A 187 2.34 0.26 -3.37
C ILE A 187 2.03 1.16 -4.58
N PRO A 188 0.81 1.09 -5.17
CA PRO A 188 0.43 1.97 -6.27
C PRO A 188 0.57 3.45 -5.89
N VAL A 189 1.16 4.25 -6.75
CA VAL A 189 1.40 5.70 -6.53
C VAL A 189 0.12 6.48 -6.18
N ALA A 190 -1.04 5.95 -6.55
CA ALA A 190 -2.33 6.56 -6.25
C ALA A 190 -2.76 6.41 -4.78
N VAL A 191 -2.07 5.59 -3.98
CA VAL A 191 -2.35 5.40 -2.55
C VAL A 191 -1.44 6.29 -1.73
N MET A 192 -2.02 7.20 -0.96
CA MET A 192 -1.31 8.07 -0.04
C MET A 192 -1.93 7.95 1.35
N GLY A 193 -1.18 8.29 2.38
CA GLY A 193 -1.63 8.29 3.77
C GLY A 193 -0.63 7.66 4.71
N ASN A 194 -0.93 7.71 6.00
CA ASN A 194 -0.08 7.21 7.07
C ASN A 194 -0.66 5.92 7.66
N LEU A 195 0.17 4.90 7.81
CA LEU A 195 -0.20 3.61 8.38
C LEU A 195 0.56 3.37 9.68
N SER A 196 -0.15 2.96 10.71
CA SER A 196 0.42 2.45 11.95
C SER A 196 -0.05 1.02 12.20
N ALA A 197 0.81 0.15 12.69
CA ALA A 197 0.45 -1.24 12.95
C ALA A 197 1.07 -1.76 14.24
N SER A 198 0.34 -2.63 14.93
CA SER A 198 0.81 -3.43 16.05
C SER A 198 0.60 -4.90 15.73
N LEU A 199 1.66 -5.58 15.29
CA LEU A 199 1.57 -6.92 14.75
C LEU A 199 2.34 -7.92 15.61
N HIS A 200 1.78 -9.12 15.74
CA HIS A 200 2.45 -10.32 16.20
C HIS A 200 2.74 -11.21 14.99
N VAL A 201 4.02 -11.37 14.67
CA VAL A 201 4.44 -12.16 13.50
C VAL A 201 5.12 -13.43 13.98
N THR A 202 4.75 -14.56 13.41
CA THR A 202 5.39 -15.84 13.61
C THR A 202 5.80 -16.41 12.25
N GLY A 203 6.92 -17.09 12.18
CA GLY A 203 7.39 -17.63 10.91
C GLY A 203 8.30 -18.82 11.07
N ASN A 204 8.49 -19.57 10.01
CA ASN A 204 9.42 -20.68 9.91
C ASN A 204 10.35 -20.46 8.71
N SER A 205 11.63 -20.25 8.99
CA SER A 205 12.64 -19.97 7.95
C SER A 205 12.89 -21.13 6.98
N LYS A 206 12.54 -22.37 7.35
CA LYS A 206 12.78 -23.54 6.49
C LYS A 206 11.78 -23.67 5.34
N ASN A 207 10.53 -23.35 5.59
CA ASN A 207 9.45 -23.41 4.60
C ASN A 207 8.94 -22.04 4.16
N HIS A 208 9.64 -20.97 4.56
CA HIS A 208 9.30 -19.56 4.27
C HIS A 208 7.86 -19.20 4.66
N SER A 209 7.26 -19.94 5.59
CA SER A 209 5.92 -19.60 6.10
C SER A 209 6.01 -18.44 7.09
N MET A 210 5.11 -17.49 6.93
CA MET A 210 4.96 -16.34 7.83
C MET A 210 3.48 -16.14 8.14
N MET A 211 3.17 -15.95 9.40
CA MET A 211 1.83 -15.64 9.88
C MET A 211 1.92 -14.34 10.68
N ALA A 212 0.93 -13.48 10.53
CA ALA A 212 0.86 -12.23 11.28
C ALA A 212 -0.57 -12.02 11.78
N THR A 213 -0.69 -11.45 12.97
CA THR A 213 -1.99 -11.00 13.51
C THR A 213 -1.78 -9.71 14.26
N GLY A 214 -2.75 -8.82 14.23
CA GLY A 214 -2.67 -7.59 15.00
C GLY A 214 -3.66 -6.53 14.56
N HIS A 215 -3.41 -5.32 15.02
CA HIS A 215 -4.23 -4.15 14.78
C HIS A 215 -3.50 -3.15 13.89
N VAL A 216 -4.20 -2.60 12.92
CA VAL A 216 -3.70 -1.55 12.03
C VAL A 216 -4.60 -0.32 12.14
N THR A 217 -3.99 0.85 12.05
CA THR A 217 -4.68 2.14 11.94
C THR A 217 -4.10 2.91 10.77
N ALA A 218 -4.92 3.66 10.09
CA ALA A 218 -4.48 4.51 9.00
C ALA A 218 -5.15 5.88 9.11
N GLU A 219 -4.46 6.91 8.67
CA GLU A 219 -4.93 8.29 8.69
C GLU A 219 -4.66 8.96 7.35
N ASN A 220 -5.60 9.83 6.95
CA ASN A 220 -5.51 10.61 5.72
C ASN A 220 -5.25 9.73 4.48
N LEU A 221 -5.94 8.58 4.40
CA LEU A 221 -5.84 7.73 3.22
C LEU A 221 -6.50 8.40 2.03
N SER A 222 -5.84 8.34 0.89
CA SER A 222 -6.45 8.73 -0.37
C SER A 222 -6.14 7.73 -1.46
N TYR A 223 -7.12 7.49 -2.32
CA TYR A 223 -7.00 6.64 -3.49
C TYR A 223 -7.89 7.15 -4.62
N ASN A 224 -7.30 7.55 -5.74
CA ASN A 224 -8.03 8.03 -6.92
C ASN A 224 -9.06 9.14 -6.62
N GLY A 225 -8.76 10.04 -5.67
CA GLY A 225 -9.65 11.13 -5.28
C GLY A 225 -10.68 10.77 -4.19
N LEU A 226 -10.75 9.51 -3.79
CA LEU A 226 -11.47 9.11 -2.58
C LEU A 226 -10.59 9.37 -1.36
N THR A 227 -11.13 10.01 -0.34
CA THR A 227 -10.42 10.29 0.91
C THR A 227 -11.10 9.58 2.08
N VAL A 228 -10.28 8.99 2.94
CA VAL A 228 -10.69 8.38 4.21
C VAL A 228 -9.90 9.08 5.30
N ASP A 229 -10.59 9.68 6.26
CA ASP A 229 -9.98 10.51 7.31
C ASP A 229 -9.21 9.63 8.31
N ALA A 230 -9.85 8.57 8.76
CA ALA A 230 -9.28 7.58 9.67
C ALA A 230 -9.81 6.18 9.34
N ALA A 231 -8.97 5.17 9.54
CA ALA A 231 -9.39 3.77 9.47
C ALA A 231 -8.66 2.95 10.53
N ALA A 232 -9.32 1.93 11.05
CA ALA A 232 -8.75 0.98 11.99
C ALA A 232 -9.31 -0.42 11.76
N GLY A 233 -8.50 -1.46 12.07
CA GLY A 233 -9.00 -2.81 11.93
C GLY A 233 -8.05 -3.88 12.45
N ASP A 234 -8.63 -5.05 12.75
CA ASP A 234 -7.89 -6.24 13.14
C ASP A 234 -7.59 -7.10 11.92
N VAL A 235 -6.30 -7.35 11.72
CA VAL A 235 -5.80 -8.09 10.56
C VAL A 235 -5.16 -9.41 10.95
N ALA A 236 -5.27 -10.39 10.08
CA ALA A 236 -4.52 -11.64 10.15
C ALA A 236 -3.98 -11.99 8.76
N TYR A 237 -2.78 -12.57 8.72
CA TYR A 237 -2.13 -13.08 7.53
C TYR A 237 -1.63 -14.50 7.80
N ASP A 238 -1.91 -15.45 6.95
CA ASP A 238 -1.55 -16.87 7.14
C ASP A 238 -0.44 -17.37 6.18
N GLY A 239 0.19 -16.45 5.46
CA GLY A 239 1.20 -16.75 4.43
C GLY A 239 0.66 -16.59 3.00
N ARG A 240 -0.66 -16.50 2.84
CA ARG A 240 -1.33 -16.32 1.56
C ARG A 240 -2.52 -15.37 1.65
N ILE A 241 -3.34 -15.51 2.67
CA ILE A 241 -4.59 -14.76 2.81
C ILE A 241 -4.41 -13.68 3.88
N VAL A 242 -4.68 -12.43 3.50
CA VAL A 242 -4.87 -11.34 4.45
C VAL A 242 -6.34 -11.28 4.81
N THR A 243 -6.67 -11.43 6.09
CA THR A 243 -8.04 -11.33 6.60
C THR A 243 -8.20 -10.06 7.41
N LEU A 244 -9.17 -9.23 7.07
CA LEU A 244 -9.66 -8.11 7.87
C LEU A 244 -10.90 -8.58 8.63
N ARG A 245 -10.78 -8.78 9.93
CA ARG A 245 -11.88 -9.32 10.77
C ARG A 245 -12.91 -8.26 11.11
N SER A 246 -12.43 -7.07 11.43
CA SER A 246 -13.24 -5.90 11.75
C SER A 246 -12.48 -4.67 11.30
N GLY A 247 -12.96 -3.99 10.28
CA GLY A 247 -12.44 -2.72 9.82
C GLY A 247 -13.51 -1.66 10.01
N HIS A 248 -13.11 -0.50 10.49
CA HIS A 248 -13.93 0.69 10.61
C HIS A 248 -13.18 1.86 9.99
N ALA A 249 -13.86 2.65 9.18
CA ALA A 249 -13.29 3.82 8.54
C ALA A 249 -14.23 5.00 8.64
N GLU A 250 -13.68 6.19 8.82
CA GLU A 250 -14.39 7.47 8.80
C GLU A 250 -14.03 8.22 7.52
N ALA A 251 -15.03 8.76 6.85
CA ALA A 251 -14.84 9.46 5.59
C ALA A 251 -15.88 10.58 5.43
N GLY A 252 -15.40 11.83 5.39
CA GLY A 252 -16.24 13.01 5.16
C GLY A 252 -17.39 13.20 6.16
N GLY A 253 -17.26 12.69 7.38
CA GLY A 253 -18.28 12.73 8.43
C GLY A 253 -19.21 11.51 8.46
N GLY A 254 -19.15 10.60 7.48
CA GLY A 254 -19.78 9.28 7.53
C GLY A 254 -18.81 8.19 7.94
N SER A 255 -19.29 6.96 8.03
CA SER A 255 -18.50 5.80 8.44
C SER A 255 -18.72 4.58 7.54
N VAL A 256 -17.72 3.70 7.47
CA VAL A 256 -17.79 2.41 6.75
C VAL A 256 -17.24 1.32 7.63
N ASP A 257 -18.03 0.26 7.83
CA ASP A 257 -17.58 -0.99 8.41
C ASP A 257 -17.27 -1.98 7.29
N VAL A 258 -16.10 -2.64 7.36
CA VAL A 258 -15.66 -3.59 6.34
C VAL A 258 -15.04 -4.82 6.98
N SER A 259 -15.32 -5.98 6.41
CA SER A 259 -14.70 -7.25 6.80
C SER A 259 -14.50 -8.13 5.58
N GLY A 260 -13.57 -9.10 5.68
CA GLY A 260 -13.35 -10.04 4.60
C GLY A 260 -11.90 -10.48 4.46
N SER A 261 -11.52 -10.89 3.27
CA SER A 261 -10.18 -11.41 2.99
C SER A 261 -9.68 -11.00 1.60
N TYR A 262 -8.36 -11.06 1.44
CA TYR A 262 -7.65 -10.84 0.19
C TYR A 262 -6.62 -11.94 -0.01
N ASP A 263 -6.76 -12.72 -1.08
CA ASP A 263 -5.79 -13.71 -1.49
C ASP A 263 -4.67 -13.03 -2.28
N VAL A 264 -3.45 -13.04 -1.74
CA VAL A 264 -2.29 -12.34 -2.29
C VAL A 264 -1.82 -12.97 -3.60
N ASP A 265 -1.89 -14.31 -3.71
CA ASP A 265 -1.40 -15.04 -4.88
C ASP A 265 -2.32 -14.84 -6.09
N SER A 266 -3.63 -14.98 -5.88
CA SER A 266 -4.64 -14.80 -6.94
C SER A 266 -5.09 -13.35 -7.09
N GLN A 267 -4.70 -12.46 -6.20
CA GLN A 267 -5.12 -11.05 -6.14
C GLN A 267 -6.65 -10.89 -6.07
N THR A 268 -7.29 -11.79 -5.32
CA THR A 268 -8.75 -11.88 -5.27
C THR A 268 -9.28 -11.35 -3.93
N PRO A 269 -10.08 -10.26 -3.93
CA PRO A 269 -10.78 -9.77 -2.75
C PRO A 269 -12.07 -10.54 -2.49
N HIS A 270 -12.41 -10.74 -1.21
CA HIS A 270 -13.68 -11.21 -0.71
C HIS A 270 -14.08 -10.31 0.46
N LEU A 271 -14.87 -9.27 0.20
CA LEU A 271 -15.16 -8.21 1.16
C LEU A 271 -16.66 -8.02 1.32
N THR A 272 -17.07 -7.70 2.53
CA THR A 272 -18.42 -7.21 2.86
C THR A 272 -18.29 -5.86 3.55
N PHE A 273 -19.13 -4.90 3.20
CA PHE A 273 -19.07 -3.55 3.74
C PHE A 273 -20.47 -2.99 4.00
N THR A 274 -20.53 -2.10 4.99
CA THR A 274 -21.72 -1.30 5.31
C THR A 274 -21.28 0.12 5.62
N GLY A 275 -21.89 1.09 4.97
CA GLY A 275 -21.58 2.51 5.15
C GLY A 275 -22.80 3.27 5.67
N HIS A 276 -22.55 4.26 6.52
CA HIS A 276 -23.58 5.11 7.14
C HIS A 276 -23.22 6.57 6.95
N ASP A 277 -24.24 7.38 6.63
CA ASP A 277 -24.14 8.85 6.48
C ASP A 277 -23.00 9.33 5.55
N LEU A 278 -22.64 8.51 4.54
CA LEU A 278 -21.55 8.83 3.62
C LEU A 278 -21.94 10.01 2.70
N PRO A 279 -21.10 11.04 2.56
CA PRO A 279 -21.34 12.13 1.65
C PRO A 279 -21.36 11.65 0.19
N LEU A 280 -22.42 11.95 -0.54
CA LEU A 280 -22.55 11.56 -1.95
C LEU A 280 -21.54 12.25 -2.88
N ASP A 281 -21.01 13.40 -2.49
CA ASP A 281 -19.97 14.11 -3.24
C ASP A 281 -18.66 13.32 -3.35
N MET A 282 -18.38 12.40 -2.43
CA MET A 282 -17.27 11.44 -2.52
C MET A 282 -17.37 10.55 -3.78
N ALA A 283 -18.58 10.26 -4.26
CA ALA A 283 -18.81 9.50 -5.49
C ALA A 283 -18.73 10.36 -6.76
N SER A 284 -18.74 11.69 -6.63
CA SER A 284 -18.75 12.63 -7.77
C SER A 284 -17.59 12.44 -8.77
N PRO A 285 -16.33 12.17 -8.34
CA PRO A 285 -15.24 11.91 -9.26
C PRO A 285 -15.45 10.67 -10.14
N PHE A 286 -16.09 9.65 -9.58
CA PHE A 286 -16.36 8.38 -10.29
C PHE A 286 -17.60 8.48 -11.18
N ALA A 287 -18.64 9.15 -10.70
CA ALA A 287 -19.87 9.36 -11.46
C ALA A 287 -19.71 10.40 -12.57
N SER A 288 -18.65 11.21 -12.54
CA SER A 288 -18.48 12.40 -13.41
C SER A 288 -19.68 13.35 -13.36
N LEU A 289 -20.37 13.37 -12.23
CA LEU A 289 -21.57 14.18 -11.96
C LEU A 289 -21.43 14.82 -10.58
N PRO A 290 -21.77 16.10 -10.41
CA PRO A 290 -21.86 16.70 -9.10
C PRO A 290 -23.02 16.09 -8.31
N LEU A 291 -22.68 15.45 -7.20
CA LEU A 291 -23.62 14.83 -6.27
C LEU A 291 -23.54 15.57 -4.93
N SER A 292 -24.63 15.64 -4.20
CA SER A 292 -24.66 16.11 -2.82
C SER A 292 -25.76 15.41 -2.03
N GLY A 293 -25.63 15.38 -0.71
CA GLY A 293 -26.48 14.63 0.21
C GLY A 293 -25.69 13.56 0.93
N THR A 294 -26.38 12.73 1.70
CA THR A 294 -25.79 11.60 2.41
C THR A 294 -26.44 10.30 2.01
N ALA A 295 -25.71 9.20 2.09
CA ALA A 295 -26.21 7.88 1.75
C ALA A 295 -25.72 6.82 2.75
N ASP A 296 -26.60 5.87 3.00
CA ASP A 296 -26.26 4.57 3.55
C ASP A 296 -26.01 3.58 2.41
N LEU A 297 -25.07 2.69 2.58
CA LEU A 297 -24.79 1.67 1.58
C LEU A 297 -24.41 0.33 2.24
N SER A 298 -24.63 -0.75 1.53
CA SER A 298 -24.16 -2.08 1.91
C SER A 298 -23.85 -2.90 0.67
N GLY A 299 -22.91 -3.81 0.75
CA GLY A 299 -22.58 -4.64 -0.39
C GLY A 299 -21.47 -5.63 -0.12
N HIS A 300 -21.12 -6.36 -1.17
CA HIS A 300 -20.00 -7.27 -1.14
C HIS A 300 -19.19 -7.25 -2.44
N VAL A 301 -17.95 -7.69 -2.34
CA VAL A 301 -17.04 -7.88 -3.46
C VAL A 301 -16.53 -9.32 -3.39
N ASP A 302 -16.62 -10.06 -4.48
CA ASP A 302 -16.13 -11.42 -4.63
C ASP A 302 -15.35 -11.55 -5.95
N GLY A 303 -14.05 -11.39 -5.85
CA GLY A 303 -13.18 -11.30 -7.01
C GLY A 303 -13.51 -10.10 -7.90
N SER A 304 -13.93 -10.38 -9.12
CA SER A 304 -14.38 -9.37 -10.08
C SER A 304 -15.87 -9.06 -10.00
N GLN A 305 -16.61 -9.77 -9.16
CA GLN A 305 -18.04 -9.55 -8.95
C GLN A 305 -18.22 -8.63 -7.74
N TRP A 306 -19.20 -7.73 -7.84
CA TRP A 306 -19.59 -6.88 -6.73
C TRP A 306 -21.07 -6.54 -6.82
N ASP A 307 -21.69 -6.33 -5.70
CA ASP A 307 -23.01 -5.74 -5.59
C ASP A 307 -23.05 -4.73 -4.45
N VAL A 308 -23.91 -3.73 -4.66
CA VAL A 308 -24.13 -2.64 -3.73
C VAL A 308 -25.61 -2.30 -3.70
N ALA A 309 -26.16 -2.16 -2.50
CA ALA A 309 -27.41 -1.52 -2.24
C ALA A 309 -27.15 -0.17 -1.55
N PHE A 310 -27.87 0.87 -1.92
CA PHE A 310 -27.73 2.18 -1.31
C PHE A 310 -29.07 2.87 -1.14
N SER A 311 -29.14 3.73 -0.13
CA SER A 311 -30.26 4.59 0.18
C SER A 311 -29.75 5.98 0.54
N ALA A 312 -30.24 7.00 -0.12
CA ALA A 312 -29.86 8.38 0.12
C ALA A 312 -31.11 9.26 0.30
N SER A 313 -30.95 10.29 1.13
CA SER A 313 -32.02 11.24 1.41
C SER A 313 -31.56 12.68 1.27
N GLN A 314 -32.50 13.55 0.82
CA GLN A 314 -32.30 15.00 0.76
C GLN A 314 -31.01 15.46 0.05
N GLY A 315 -30.83 15.00 -1.19
CA GLY A 315 -29.64 15.32 -1.96
C GLY A 315 -29.95 16.00 -3.30
N GLN A 316 -28.90 16.13 -4.12
CA GLN A 316 -28.99 16.65 -5.47
C GLN A 316 -28.10 15.84 -6.42
N ILE A 317 -28.59 15.64 -7.64
CA ILE A 317 -27.81 15.11 -8.76
C ILE A 317 -27.76 16.20 -9.82
N LYS A 318 -26.56 16.74 -10.10
CA LYS A 318 -26.33 17.83 -11.07
C LYS A 318 -27.27 19.04 -10.81
N GLY A 319 -27.45 19.40 -9.53
CA GLY A 319 -28.32 20.50 -9.12
C GLY A 319 -29.83 20.17 -9.10
N VAL A 320 -30.26 18.98 -9.50
CA VAL A 320 -31.63 18.51 -9.40
C VAL A 320 -31.84 17.84 -8.05
N PRO A 321 -32.64 18.42 -7.14
CA PRO A 321 -32.85 17.84 -5.83
C PRO A 321 -33.71 16.57 -5.88
N PHE A 322 -33.47 15.70 -4.88
CA PHE A 322 -34.30 14.52 -4.62
C PHE A 322 -34.63 14.42 -3.13
N ASP A 323 -35.77 13.82 -2.83
CA ASP A 323 -36.17 13.53 -1.45
C ASP A 323 -35.65 12.17 -1.01
N SER A 324 -35.69 11.18 -1.89
CA SER A 324 -35.01 9.89 -1.68
C SER A 324 -34.44 9.34 -2.99
N LEU A 325 -33.35 8.56 -2.83
CA LEU A 325 -32.69 7.84 -3.91
C LEU A 325 -32.31 6.47 -3.38
N ASP A 326 -33.02 5.42 -3.80
CA ASP A 326 -32.84 4.06 -3.33
C ASP A 326 -32.50 3.15 -4.51
N GLY A 327 -31.50 2.28 -4.38
CA GLY A 327 -31.16 1.44 -5.51
C GLY A 327 -30.20 0.32 -5.20
N THR A 328 -30.02 -0.51 -6.23
CA THR A 328 -29.02 -1.57 -6.25
C THR A 328 -28.22 -1.50 -7.55
N ALA A 329 -26.94 -1.75 -7.44
CA ALA A 329 -26.04 -1.90 -8.58
C ALA A 329 -25.20 -3.16 -8.39
N ARG A 330 -24.88 -3.83 -9.48
CA ARG A 330 -23.98 -5.00 -9.46
C ARG A 330 -23.08 -4.98 -10.67
N GLY A 331 -21.91 -5.56 -10.52
CA GLY A 331 -20.93 -5.61 -11.59
C GLY A 331 -20.19 -6.93 -11.66
N GLN A 332 -19.67 -7.21 -12.86
CA GLN A 332 -18.76 -8.32 -13.11
C GLN A 332 -17.78 -7.92 -14.20
N GLY A 333 -16.51 -7.74 -13.80
CA GLY A 333 -15.51 -7.20 -14.71
C GLY A 333 -15.91 -5.81 -15.23
N SER A 334 -16.03 -5.66 -16.56
CA SER A 334 -16.41 -4.42 -17.20
C SER A 334 -17.92 -4.17 -17.25
N ARG A 335 -18.75 -5.15 -16.88
CA ARG A 335 -20.20 -5.05 -16.92
C ARG A 335 -20.76 -4.50 -15.62
N ILE A 336 -21.64 -3.52 -15.74
CA ILE A 336 -22.39 -2.91 -14.65
C ILE A 336 -23.87 -3.08 -14.97
N GLU A 337 -24.66 -3.50 -14.00
CA GLU A 337 -26.11 -3.59 -14.09
C GLU A 337 -26.74 -2.79 -12.94
N ILE A 338 -27.74 -2.03 -13.25
CA ILE A 338 -28.62 -1.33 -12.31
C ILE A 338 -29.99 -1.99 -12.43
N PRO A 339 -30.31 -2.99 -11.58
CA PRO A 339 -31.59 -3.68 -11.62
C PRO A 339 -32.77 -2.74 -11.38
N ALA A 340 -32.60 -1.84 -10.41
CA ALA A 340 -33.54 -0.76 -10.14
C ALA A 340 -32.88 0.36 -9.34
N LEU A 341 -33.13 1.59 -9.75
CA LEU A 341 -32.82 2.81 -9.03
C LEU A 341 -34.08 3.63 -8.93
N TYR A 342 -34.59 3.85 -7.74
CA TYR A 342 -35.79 4.64 -7.44
C TYR A 342 -35.36 6.03 -7.00
N TRP A 343 -35.86 7.02 -7.63
CA TRP A 343 -35.66 8.41 -7.29
C TRP A 343 -37.02 9.07 -7.07
N ARG A 344 -37.22 9.76 -5.94
CA ARG A 344 -38.42 10.47 -5.56
C ARG A 344 -38.19 11.96 -5.40
N ARG A 345 -39.15 12.76 -5.84
CA ARG A 345 -39.17 14.20 -5.61
C ARG A 345 -40.61 14.67 -5.54
N GLY A 346 -41.08 15.11 -4.36
CA GLY A 346 -42.48 15.40 -4.10
C GLY A 346 -43.35 14.18 -4.42
N ASP A 347 -44.36 14.38 -5.29
CA ASP A 347 -45.23 13.30 -5.75
C ASP A 347 -44.65 12.51 -6.94
N GLY A 348 -43.55 13.01 -7.52
CA GLY A 348 -42.93 12.39 -8.69
C GLY A 348 -42.03 11.19 -8.28
N THR A 349 -42.18 10.11 -9.04
CA THR A 349 -41.35 8.91 -8.94
C THR A 349 -40.64 8.64 -10.26
N HIS A 350 -39.38 8.27 -10.16
CA HIS A 350 -38.53 7.90 -11.29
C HIS A 350 -37.92 6.54 -11.02
N VAL A 351 -37.92 5.66 -12.00
CA VAL A 351 -37.29 4.34 -11.93
C VAL A 351 -36.33 4.20 -13.10
N LEU A 352 -35.05 4.06 -12.79
CA LEU A 352 -34.03 3.77 -13.79
C LEU A 352 -33.62 2.30 -13.65
N THR A 353 -33.64 1.60 -14.78
CA THR A 353 -33.09 0.25 -14.95
C THR A 353 -32.09 0.26 -16.10
N GLY A 354 -31.00 -0.52 -16.02
CA GLY A 354 -30.09 -0.51 -17.13
C GLY A 354 -28.87 -1.36 -16.93
N GLN A 355 -28.07 -1.42 -17.98
CA GLN A 355 -26.77 -2.07 -18.00
C GLN A 355 -25.77 -1.29 -18.85
N ALA A 356 -24.51 -1.39 -18.51
CA ALA A 356 -23.40 -0.82 -19.26
C ALA A 356 -22.25 -1.82 -19.35
N ASP A 357 -21.53 -1.79 -20.45
CA ASP A 357 -20.26 -2.50 -20.62
C ASP A 357 -19.16 -1.46 -20.91
N LEU A 358 -18.23 -1.34 -19.98
CA LEU A 358 -17.17 -0.33 -20.03
C LEU A 358 -16.15 -0.60 -21.14
N ASP A 359 -15.85 -1.89 -21.38
CA ASP A 359 -14.91 -2.29 -22.43
C ASP A 359 -15.55 -2.15 -23.82
N ALA A 360 -16.74 -2.66 -23.97
CA ALA A 360 -17.52 -2.51 -25.21
C ALA A 360 -18.03 -1.08 -25.41
N ARG A 361 -18.01 -0.26 -24.36
CA ARG A 361 -18.51 1.11 -24.34
C ARG A 361 -19.96 1.20 -24.80
N THR A 362 -20.78 0.31 -24.29
CA THR A 362 -22.20 0.27 -24.61
C THR A 362 -23.07 0.48 -23.39
N VAL A 363 -24.22 1.11 -23.58
CA VAL A 363 -25.21 1.33 -22.53
C VAL A 363 -26.59 0.99 -23.06
N GLN A 364 -27.41 0.39 -22.20
CA GLN A 364 -28.86 0.23 -22.38
C GLN A 364 -29.51 0.59 -21.06
N ALA A 365 -30.37 1.56 -21.06
CA ALA A 365 -31.08 2.01 -19.88
C ALA A 365 -32.50 2.47 -20.20
N VAL A 366 -33.39 2.29 -19.24
CA VAL A 366 -34.77 2.76 -19.32
C VAL A 366 -35.06 3.59 -18.07
N LEU A 367 -35.50 4.83 -18.28
CA LEU A 367 -35.97 5.70 -17.22
C LEU A 367 -37.51 5.86 -17.38
N THR A 368 -38.25 5.40 -16.40
CA THR A 368 -39.71 5.60 -16.31
C THR A 368 -39.99 6.65 -15.25
N THR A 369 -40.75 7.64 -15.60
CA THR A 369 -41.15 8.75 -14.74
C THR A 369 -42.63 8.79 -14.61
N SER A 370 -43.13 8.92 -13.40
CA SER A 370 -44.59 9.08 -13.10
C SER A 370 -44.80 10.26 -12.17
N HIS A 371 -45.87 11.02 -12.47
CA HIS A 371 -46.32 12.18 -11.68
C HIS A 371 -45.22 13.23 -11.42
N MET A 372 -44.44 13.55 -12.44
CA MET A 372 -43.42 14.58 -12.31
C MET A 372 -43.95 15.94 -12.72
N ARG A 373 -43.66 16.96 -11.92
CA ARG A 373 -43.92 18.34 -12.29
C ARG A 373 -42.94 18.81 -13.36
N ILE A 374 -43.44 19.29 -14.50
CA ILE A 374 -42.63 19.74 -15.65
C ILE A 374 -41.68 20.87 -15.24
N GLU A 375 -42.15 21.80 -14.41
CA GLU A 375 -41.34 22.90 -13.88
C GLU A 375 -40.09 22.44 -13.07
N GLN A 376 -40.09 21.22 -12.58
CA GLN A 376 -38.93 20.64 -11.87
C GLN A 376 -37.89 20.09 -12.82
N LEU A 377 -38.23 19.81 -14.08
CA LEU A 377 -37.27 19.37 -15.10
C LEU A 377 -36.57 20.52 -15.82
N LEU A 378 -37.20 21.68 -15.90
CA LEU A 378 -36.72 22.81 -16.68
C LEU A 378 -35.29 23.22 -16.32
N PRO A 379 -34.89 23.27 -15.02
CA PRO A 379 -33.50 23.53 -14.65
C PRO A 379 -32.51 22.49 -15.16
N ALA A 380 -32.89 21.22 -15.10
CA ALA A 380 -32.02 20.12 -15.55
C ALA A 380 -31.69 20.17 -17.04
N VAL A 381 -32.59 20.76 -17.84
CA VAL A 381 -32.43 20.93 -19.30
C VAL A 381 -32.01 22.36 -19.68
N GLY A 382 -31.70 23.23 -18.70
CA GLY A 382 -31.29 24.62 -18.94
C GLY A 382 -32.35 25.50 -19.56
N LYS A 383 -33.63 25.27 -19.21
CA LYS A 383 -34.82 25.96 -19.74
C LYS A 383 -35.69 26.54 -18.61
N GLU A 384 -35.04 27.12 -17.61
CA GLU A 384 -35.67 27.66 -16.40
C GLU A 384 -36.72 28.75 -16.70
N ASP A 385 -36.52 29.50 -17.79
CA ASP A 385 -37.35 30.63 -18.17
C ASP A 385 -38.64 30.24 -18.91
N LEU A 386 -38.87 28.95 -19.20
CA LEU A 386 -40.07 28.51 -19.88
C LEU A 386 -41.26 28.44 -18.91
N PRO A 387 -42.38 29.15 -19.19
CA PRO A 387 -43.57 29.15 -18.32
C PRO A 387 -44.40 27.88 -18.52
N LEU A 388 -43.78 26.70 -18.41
CA LEU A 388 -44.44 25.41 -18.54
C LEU A 388 -44.74 24.84 -17.17
N THR A 389 -45.97 24.54 -16.89
CA THR A 389 -46.41 23.88 -15.65
C THR A 389 -47.29 22.69 -16.00
N GLY A 390 -47.27 21.67 -15.16
CA GLY A 390 -48.09 20.49 -15.34
C GLY A 390 -47.45 19.21 -14.86
N TRP A 391 -48.10 18.10 -15.13
CA TRP A 391 -47.64 16.77 -14.78
C TRP A 391 -47.15 16.03 -16.02
N ALA A 392 -46.08 15.27 -15.89
CA ALA A 392 -45.55 14.44 -16.97
C ALA A 392 -45.35 13.01 -16.51
N ASP A 393 -45.85 12.10 -17.31
CA ASP A 393 -45.52 10.68 -17.27
C ASP A 393 -44.73 10.35 -18.55
N ASN A 394 -43.58 9.73 -18.44
CA ASN A 394 -42.80 9.40 -19.62
C ASN A 394 -41.94 8.14 -19.42
N THR A 395 -41.50 7.59 -20.53
CA THR A 395 -40.50 6.54 -20.57
C THR A 395 -39.40 6.92 -21.57
N ILE A 396 -38.17 7.01 -21.09
CA ILE A 396 -36.99 7.34 -21.90
C ILE A 396 -36.16 6.09 -22.01
N THR A 397 -35.86 5.66 -23.22
CA THR A 397 -34.92 4.57 -23.49
C THR A 397 -33.63 5.15 -24.05
N LEU A 398 -32.50 4.81 -23.38
CA LEU A 398 -31.17 5.12 -23.83
C LEU A 398 -30.51 3.82 -24.31
N SER A 399 -30.01 3.80 -25.53
CA SER A 399 -29.23 2.65 -26.02
C SER A 399 -28.20 3.12 -27.03
N GLY A 400 -27.01 2.50 -26.99
CA GLY A 400 -25.95 2.81 -27.94
C GLY A 400 -24.55 2.63 -27.39
N SER A 401 -23.60 3.05 -28.20
CA SER A 401 -22.19 3.09 -27.82
C SER A 401 -21.73 4.52 -27.61
N TRP A 402 -20.93 4.77 -26.57
CA TRP A 402 -20.26 6.06 -26.38
C TRP A 402 -18.82 6.00 -26.86
N ILE A 403 -18.39 7.00 -27.61
CA ILE A 403 -17.02 7.16 -28.04
C ILE A 403 -16.42 8.33 -27.28
N ILE A 404 -15.52 8.06 -26.34
CA ILE A 404 -14.66 9.11 -25.77
C ILE A 404 -13.60 9.39 -26.83
N ARG A 405 -13.82 10.40 -27.68
CA ARG A 405 -12.72 10.96 -28.48
C ARG A 405 -11.79 11.70 -27.49
N ARG A 406 -10.65 11.15 -27.16
CA ARG A 406 -9.53 11.97 -26.69
C ARG A 406 -9.24 12.93 -27.83
N LEU A 407 -9.61 14.19 -27.68
CA LEU A 407 -9.11 15.24 -28.53
C LEU A 407 -7.58 15.24 -28.37
N PRO A 408 -6.81 15.21 -29.45
CA PRO A 408 -5.38 15.44 -29.36
C PRO A 408 -5.19 16.81 -28.68
N ASP A 409 -4.18 16.91 -27.86
CA ASP A 409 -3.81 18.06 -27.04
C ASP A 409 -3.96 19.38 -27.82
N LEU A 410 -5.07 20.06 -27.61
CA LEU A 410 -5.38 21.37 -28.19
C LEU A 410 -5.05 22.44 -27.15
N SER A 411 -3.78 22.53 -26.77
CA SER A 411 -3.27 23.67 -26.00
C SER A 411 -3.33 25.02 -26.75
N ALA A 412 -4.01 25.07 -27.90
CA ALA A 412 -4.05 26.24 -28.78
C ALA A 412 -5.44 26.59 -29.34
N CYS A 413 -6.56 26.07 -28.76
CA CYS A 413 -7.89 26.51 -29.17
C CYS A 413 -8.72 27.02 -28.01
N PRO A 414 -9.30 28.22 -28.08
CA PRO A 414 -10.20 28.71 -27.03
C PRO A 414 -11.52 27.91 -27.02
N ALA A 415 -11.95 27.56 -25.82
CA ALA A 415 -13.23 27.03 -25.37
C ALA A 415 -14.23 26.56 -26.47
N VAL A 416 -14.28 25.26 -26.71
CA VAL A 416 -15.39 24.62 -27.44
C VAL A 416 -16.22 23.82 -26.41
N PRO A 417 -17.54 24.01 -26.36
CA PRO A 417 -18.40 23.33 -25.41
C PRO A 417 -18.54 21.83 -25.73
N MET A 418 -18.70 21.02 -24.68
CA MET A 418 -18.80 19.56 -24.69
C MET A 418 -19.81 18.99 -25.71
N PRO A 419 -19.57 17.78 -26.24
CA PRO A 419 -20.49 17.14 -27.18
C PRO A 419 -21.81 16.75 -26.50
N ALA A 420 -22.88 17.11 -27.11
CA ALA A 420 -24.25 16.73 -26.72
C ALA A 420 -24.44 15.22 -26.87
N ILE A 421 -24.96 14.56 -25.82
CA ILE A 421 -25.52 13.22 -25.90
C ILE A 421 -26.86 13.31 -26.63
N CYS A 422 -26.94 12.68 -27.79
CA CYS A 422 -28.24 12.55 -28.47
C CYS A 422 -29.08 11.46 -27.79
N THR A 423 -30.10 11.85 -27.07
CA THR A 423 -31.14 10.94 -26.56
C THR A 423 -32.31 10.89 -27.51
N ARG A 424 -32.76 9.68 -27.82
CA ARG A 424 -33.98 9.44 -28.55
C ARG A 424 -35.13 9.34 -27.53
N ILE A 425 -36.07 10.27 -27.60
CA ILE A 425 -37.29 10.26 -26.77
C ILE A 425 -38.40 9.71 -27.62
N SER A 426 -39.01 8.59 -27.24
CA SER A 426 -40.23 8.06 -27.87
C SER A 426 -41.39 8.24 -26.94
N ALA A 427 -42.38 8.97 -27.38
CA ALA A 427 -43.67 9.08 -26.69
C ALA A 427 -44.64 7.98 -27.18
N PRO A 428 -45.53 7.48 -26.34
CA PRO A 428 -46.37 6.33 -26.65
C PRO A 428 -47.46 6.60 -27.71
N THR A 429 -47.61 7.82 -28.21
CA THR A 429 -48.57 8.13 -29.28
C THR A 429 -47.99 9.19 -30.22
N THR A 430 -47.67 8.73 -31.44
CA THR A 430 -47.54 9.50 -32.68
C THR A 430 -46.85 10.87 -32.60
N GLY A 431 -45.54 10.88 -32.38
CA GLY A 431 -44.80 12.11 -32.57
C GLY A 431 -43.34 11.99 -32.11
N TRP A 432 -42.41 12.27 -33.01
CA TRP A 432 -41.00 12.39 -32.70
C TRP A 432 -40.74 13.79 -32.15
N ILE A 433 -40.26 13.92 -30.93
CA ILE A 433 -39.74 15.19 -30.43
C ILE A 433 -38.24 15.19 -30.64
N MET A 434 -37.78 15.99 -31.58
CA MET A 434 -36.38 16.23 -31.82
C MET A 434 -35.94 17.42 -30.95
N VAL A 435 -35.16 17.18 -29.89
CA VAL A 435 -34.56 18.27 -29.13
C VAL A 435 -33.37 18.78 -29.94
N ARG A 436 -33.56 19.84 -30.67
CA ARG A 436 -32.50 20.60 -31.31
C ARG A 436 -31.93 21.59 -30.32
N SER A 437 -30.66 21.48 -29.99
CA SER A 437 -29.96 22.60 -29.34
C SER A 437 -29.91 23.77 -30.34
N ILE A 438 -30.77 24.76 -30.15
CA ILE A 438 -30.76 25.99 -30.94
C ILE A 438 -29.82 26.95 -30.20
N TYR A 439 -28.64 27.18 -30.75
CA TYR A 439 -27.85 28.34 -30.38
C TYR A 439 -28.54 29.60 -30.89
N PRO A 440 -28.58 30.68 -30.11
CA PRO A 440 -29.09 31.95 -30.64
C PRO A 440 -28.16 32.40 -31.76
N THR A 441 -28.73 32.73 -32.90
CA THR A 441 -28.03 33.29 -34.06
C THR A 441 -27.47 34.66 -33.69
N GLY A 442 -26.25 34.69 -33.24
CA GLY A 442 -25.41 35.89 -33.19
C GLY A 442 -24.81 36.13 -34.56
N ILE A 443 -25.02 37.33 -35.09
CA ILE A 443 -24.54 37.84 -36.36
C ILE A 443 -23.00 37.66 -36.43
N PHE A 444 -22.54 36.79 -37.32
CA PHE A 444 -21.13 36.67 -37.66
C PHE A 444 -20.82 37.60 -38.88
N PRO A 445 -19.76 38.41 -38.79
CA PRO A 445 -19.26 39.10 -39.98
C PRO A 445 -18.64 38.09 -40.98
N PRO A 446 -18.63 38.37 -42.28
CA PRO A 446 -18.16 37.45 -43.30
C PRO A 446 -16.66 37.21 -43.18
N ILE A 447 -16.25 35.98 -42.80
CA ILE A 447 -14.85 35.56 -42.80
C ILE A 447 -14.43 35.22 -44.23
N ARG A 448 -13.59 36.04 -44.81
CA ARG A 448 -12.86 35.77 -46.06
C ARG A 448 -11.64 34.88 -45.75
N ARG A 449 -11.66 33.70 -46.37
CA ARG A 449 -10.60 32.68 -46.61
C ARG A 449 -10.68 31.41 -45.78
N PRO A 450 -10.55 30.27 -46.49
CA PRO A 450 -10.71 28.95 -45.92
C PRO A 450 -9.41 28.49 -45.23
N TRP A 451 -9.50 28.15 -43.96
CA TRP A 451 -8.49 27.34 -43.27
C TRP A 451 -8.92 25.87 -43.38
N PRO A 452 -8.01 24.95 -43.71
CA PRO A 452 -8.33 23.52 -43.75
C PRO A 452 -8.36 22.97 -42.34
N CYS A 453 -9.50 23.09 -41.66
CA CYS A 453 -9.77 22.36 -40.44
C CYS A 453 -10.63 21.12 -40.79
N PRO A 454 -10.12 19.89 -40.61
CA PRO A 454 -10.85 18.68 -40.99
C PRO A 454 -12.07 18.35 -40.07
N VAL A 455 -12.45 19.27 -39.19
CA VAL A 455 -13.52 19.06 -38.19
C VAL A 455 -14.92 19.37 -38.72
N LEU A 456 -15.05 20.09 -39.83
CA LEU A 456 -16.37 20.47 -40.36
C LEU A 456 -17.02 19.44 -41.29
N SER A 457 -16.31 18.36 -41.67
CA SER A 457 -16.91 17.29 -42.49
C SER A 457 -17.45 16.08 -41.72
N ALA A 458 -17.39 16.07 -40.40
CA ALA A 458 -17.83 14.94 -39.56
C ALA A 458 -19.20 15.13 -38.89
N ILE A 459 -19.93 16.20 -39.19
CA ILE A 459 -21.36 16.29 -38.83
C ILE A 459 -22.16 15.61 -39.93
N ARG A 460 -21.98 14.32 -40.09
CA ARG A 460 -22.93 13.48 -40.79
C ARG A 460 -23.82 12.80 -39.75
N TRP A 461 -25.09 13.07 -39.89
CA TRP A 461 -26.22 12.51 -39.20
C TRP A 461 -26.02 11.04 -38.82
N ILE A 462 -26.08 10.73 -37.53
CA ILE A 462 -26.40 9.39 -37.07
C ILE A 462 -27.90 9.43 -36.76
N SER A 463 -28.70 8.96 -37.70
CA SER A 463 -30.07 8.53 -37.42
C SER A 463 -29.98 7.21 -36.71
N ILE A 464 -30.45 7.14 -35.51
CA ILE A 464 -30.78 5.90 -34.81
C ILE A 464 -32.29 5.77 -34.81
#